data_555bab27cb25f921e72e8e097de049b7
#
_entry.id   555bab27cb25f921e72e8e097de049b7
#
_cell.length_a   1.000
_cell.length_b   1.000
_cell.length_c   1.000
_cell.angle_alpha   90.00
_cell.angle_beta   90.00
_cell.angle_gamma   90.00
#
_symmetry.space_group_name_H-M   'P 1'
#
loop_
_entity.id
_entity.type
_entity.pdbx_description
1 polymer ?
#
loop_
_entity_poly.entity_id
_entity_poly.type
_entity_poly.pdbx_seq_one_letter_code
_entity_poly.pdbx_strand_id
1 'polypeptide(L)'
;MSARPLRIGEAAARAAVSVRTLRYYEELGLLRPSAYSPGGARRYAEEDVARLARIRELKDLLGFNLDEVRTVLTAEDRLGDLRAAYHAEDDRAAQQAIVAEALEINTRLQAAVQAKLERLATFKAELEAKADRYGASLAGLRDERDATVG
;
A
#
# COMPACT_ATOMS: atom_id res chain seq x y z
N MET A 1 -30.62 -1.15 2.18
CA MET A 1 -30.52 -1.04 3.65
C MET A 1 -29.12 -0.59 4.00
N SER A 2 -28.97 0.53 4.65
CA SER A 2 -27.66 0.97 5.16
C SER A 2 -27.25 0.04 6.30
N ALA A 3 -26.07 -0.55 6.21
CA ALA A 3 -25.49 -1.35 7.28
C ALA A 3 -25.33 -0.49 8.55
N ARG A 4 -25.52 -1.09 9.70
CA ARG A 4 -25.33 -0.41 10.99
C ARG A 4 -23.88 0.10 11.09
N PRO A 5 -23.68 1.39 11.45
CA PRO A 5 -22.32 1.90 11.67
C PRO A 5 -21.59 1.12 12.76
N LEU A 6 -20.33 0.78 12.49
CA LEU A 6 -19.50 -0.01 13.39
C LEU A 6 -18.84 0.85 14.46
N ARG A 7 -18.66 0.26 15.65
CA ARG A 7 -17.78 0.86 16.69
C ARG A 7 -16.32 0.61 16.33
N ILE A 8 -15.41 1.39 16.92
CA ILE A 8 -13.97 1.29 16.63
C ILE A 8 -13.41 -0.14 16.82
N GLY A 9 -13.82 -0.83 17.87
CA GLY A 9 -13.38 -2.21 18.12
C GLY A 9 -13.87 -3.20 17.08
N GLU A 10 -15.12 -3.03 16.60
CA GLU A 10 -15.71 -3.85 15.54
C GLU A 10 -15.00 -3.61 14.20
N ALA A 11 -14.76 -2.35 13.85
CA ALA A 11 -14.05 -1.97 12.62
C ALA A 11 -12.61 -2.50 12.61
N ALA A 12 -11.89 -2.32 13.71
CA ALA A 12 -10.52 -2.82 13.87
C ALA A 12 -10.44 -4.34 13.73
N ALA A 13 -11.35 -5.07 14.40
CA ALA A 13 -11.41 -6.53 14.34
C ALA A 13 -11.69 -7.02 12.91
N ARG A 14 -12.63 -6.39 12.19
CA ARG A 14 -12.95 -6.75 10.80
C ARG A 14 -11.82 -6.49 9.82
N ALA A 15 -11.03 -5.46 10.04
CA ALA A 15 -9.86 -5.15 9.24
C ALA A 15 -8.59 -5.90 9.70
N ALA A 16 -8.69 -6.71 10.76
CA ALA A 16 -7.57 -7.43 11.37
C ALA A 16 -6.41 -6.51 11.80
N VAL A 17 -6.75 -5.36 12.37
CA VAL A 17 -5.80 -4.42 12.99
C VAL A 17 -6.20 -4.17 14.45
N SER A 18 -5.27 -3.66 15.27
CA SER A 18 -5.58 -3.23 16.62
C SER A 18 -6.32 -1.87 16.61
N VAL A 19 -7.10 -1.60 17.67
CA VAL A 19 -7.70 -0.27 17.87
C VAL A 19 -6.62 0.81 17.92
N ARG A 20 -5.47 0.54 18.51
CA ARG A 20 -4.32 1.45 18.55
C ARG A 20 -3.81 1.77 17.15
N THR A 21 -3.66 0.77 16.29
CA THR A 21 -3.25 0.92 14.90
C THR A 21 -4.28 1.75 14.11
N LEU A 22 -5.57 1.49 14.29
CA LEU A 22 -6.63 2.25 13.66
C LEU A 22 -6.56 3.73 14.04
N ARG A 23 -6.42 4.04 15.32
CA ARG A 23 -6.26 5.42 15.81
C ARG A 23 -5.02 6.10 15.25
N TYR A 24 -3.92 5.36 15.15
CA TYR A 24 -2.69 5.86 14.54
C TYR A 24 -2.88 6.26 13.08
N TYR A 25 -3.60 5.47 12.30
CA TYR A 25 -3.93 5.81 10.92
C TYR A 25 -4.86 7.02 10.81
N GLU A 26 -5.77 7.20 11.74
CA GLU A 26 -6.57 8.43 11.84
C GLU A 26 -5.70 9.66 12.13
N GLU A 27 -4.78 9.56 13.07
CA GLU A 27 -3.83 10.64 13.41
C GLU A 27 -2.97 11.03 12.20
N LEU A 28 -2.57 10.06 11.39
CA LEU A 28 -1.83 10.30 10.15
C LEU A 28 -2.71 10.84 9.00
N GLY A 29 -4.02 10.92 9.19
CA GLY A 29 -4.95 11.36 8.14
C GLY A 29 -5.18 10.36 7.02
N LEU A 30 -4.79 9.08 7.21
CA LEU A 30 -5.01 8.00 6.23
C LEU A 30 -6.44 7.48 6.26
N LEU A 31 -7.13 7.65 7.38
CA LEU A 31 -8.49 7.20 7.62
C LEU A 31 -9.26 8.30 8.34
N ARG A 32 -10.54 8.44 8.01
CA ARG A 32 -11.48 9.30 8.73
C ARG A 32 -12.72 8.50 9.09
N PRO A 33 -13.26 8.63 10.34
CA PRO A 33 -14.54 8.01 10.68
C PRO A 33 -15.63 8.51 9.74
N SER A 34 -16.52 7.64 9.29
CA SER A 34 -17.64 8.01 8.41
C SER A 34 -18.74 8.78 9.15
N ALA A 35 -18.84 8.60 10.46
CA ALA A 35 -19.86 9.26 11.29
C ALA A 35 -19.42 9.33 12.76
N TYR A 36 -20.25 10.04 13.54
CA TYR A 36 -20.13 10.12 15.00
C TYR A 36 -21.49 9.80 15.63
N SER A 37 -21.49 9.14 16.79
CA SER A 37 -22.70 8.96 17.57
C SER A 37 -23.15 10.30 18.21
N PRO A 38 -24.40 10.40 18.71
CA PRO A 38 -24.86 11.60 19.44
C PRO A 38 -23.94 12.02 20.61
N GLY A 39 -23.24 11.07 21.23
CA GLY A 39 -22.26 11.30 22.28
C GLY A 39 -20.83 11.58 21.79
N GLY A 40 -20.62 11.78 20.49
CA GLY A 40 -19.32 12.08 19.89
C GLY A 40 -18.40 10.89 19.67
N ALA A 41 -18.86 9.66 19.90
CA ALA A 41 -18.06 8.47 19.63
C ALA A 41 -17.95 8.19 18.12
N ARG A 42 -16.76 7.82 17.67
CA ARG A 42 -16.48 7.50 16.27
C ARG A 42 -17.31 6.30 15.78
N ARG A 43 -17.77 6.40 14.54
CA ARG A 43 -18.48 5.33 13.83
C ARG A 43 -17.85 5.12 12.46
N TYR A 44 -17.82 3.87 12.04
CA TYR A 44 -17.15 3.41 10.82
C TYR A 44 -18.14 2.70 9.91
N ALA A 45 -17.99 2.92 8.60
CA ALA A 45 -18.74 2.22 7.56
C ALA A 45 -17.92 1.08 6.97
N GLU A 46 -18.52 0.30 6.08
CA GLU A 46 -17.83 -0.77 5.37
C GLU A 46 -16.68 -0.23 4.51
N GLU A 47 -16.82 0.97 3.96
CA GLU A 47 -15.78 1.67 3.21
C GLU A 47 -14.54 1.96 4.07
N ASP A 48 -14.73 2.28 5.33
CA ASP A 48 -13.62 2.50 6.27
C ASP A 48 -12.89 1.18 6.56
N VAL A 49 -13.61 0.09 6.70
CA VAL A 49 -13.04 -1.26 6.86
C VAL A 49 -12.25 -1.65 5.60
N ALA A 50 -12.81 -1.41 4.42
CA ALA A 50 -12.12 -1.66 3.16
C ALA A 50 -10.84 -0.83 3.02
N ARG A 51 -10.89 0.45 3.44
CA ARG A 51 -9.71 1.34 3.46
C ARG A 51 -8.63 0.84 4.42
N LEU A 52 -9.00 0.41 5.62
CA LEU A 52 -8.06 -0.21 6.56
C LEU A 52 -7.41 -1.46 5.99
N ALA A 53 -8.19 -2.32 5.34
CA ALA A 53 -7.69 -3.52 4.68
C ALA A 53 -6.72 -3.16 3.54
N ARG A 54 -7.00 -2.09 2.79
CA ARG A 54 -6.12 -1.59 1.73
C ARG A 54 -4.80 -1.05 2.28
N ILE A 55 -4.83 -0.28 3.36
CA ILE A 55 -3.63 0.21 4.05
C ILE A 55 -2.75 -0.97 4.47
N ARG A 56 -3.36 -1.97 5.07
CA ARG A 56 -2.67 -3.18 5.51
C ARG A 56 -2.04 -3.94 4.34
N GLU A 57 -2.75 -4.11 3.25
CA GLU A 57 -2.24 -4.76 2.03
C GLU A 57 -1.01 -4.02 1.48
N LEU A 58 -1.10 -2.71 1.30
CA LEU A 58 -0.01 -1.89 0.80
C LEU A 58 1.23 -1.95 1.70
N LYS A 59 1.01 -1.90 3.01
CA LYS A 59 2.08 -1.89 4.00
C LYS A 59 2.69 -3.26 4.24
N ASP A 60 1.87 -4.26 4.54
CA ASP A 60 2.34 -5.57 5.00
C ASP A 60 2.67 -6.52 3.84
N LEU A 61 1.87 -6.49 2.76
CA LEU A 61 2.08 -7.37 1.62
C LEU A 61 3.02 -6.78 0.57
N LEU A 62 2.84 -5.51 0.23
CA LEU A 62 3.63 -4.83 -0.78
C LEU A 62 4.84 -4.06 -0.21
N GLY A 63 4.94 -3.96 1.11
CA GLY A 63 6.09 -3.34 1.78
C GLY A 63 6.21 -1.84 1.57
N PHE A 64 5.10 -1.15 1.33
CA PHE A 64 5.12 0.31 1.20
C PHE A 64 5.28 0.98 2.57
N ASN A 65 6.05 2.05 2.64
CA ASN A 65 6.08 2.91 3.81
C ASN A 65 4.82 3.80 3.88
N LEU A 66 4.61 4.48 5.00
CA LEU A 66 3.38 5.26 5.21
C LEU A 66 3.21 6.43 4.23
N ASP A 67 4.30 7.05 3.77
CA ASP A 67 4.24 8.11 2.75
C ASP A 67 3.85 7.55 1.38
N GLU A 68 4.40 6.39 1.01
CA GLU A 68 4.02 5.66 -0.19
C GLU A 68 2.55 5.22 -0.13
N VAL A 69 2.09 4.70 1.02
CA VAL A 69 0.69 4.36 1.26
C VAL A 69 -0.21 5.58 1.07
N ARG A 70 0.15 6.72 1.65
CA ARG A 70 -0.59 7.98 1.48
C ARG A 70 -0.71 8.38 0.01
N THR A 71 0.38 8.30 -0.73
CA THR A 71 0.41 8.61 -2.17
C THR A 71 -0.54 7.72 -2.95
N VAL A 72 -0.52 6.41 -2.70
CA VAL A 72 -1.42 5.46 -3.36
C VAL A 72 -2.88 5.73 -3.00
N LEU A 73 -3.19 5.89 -1.72
CA LEU A 73 -4.58 6.13 -1.27
C LEU A 73 -5.16 7.43 -1.83
N THR A 74 -4.37 8.50 -1.86
CA THR A 74 -4.80 9.79 -2.44
C THR A 74 -5.10 9.63 -3.94
N ALA A 75 -4.27 8.90 -4.65
CA ALA A 75 -4.50 8.61 -6.06
C ALA A 75 -5.74 7.72 -6.28
N GLU A 76 -5.92 6.68 -5.46
CA GLU A 76 -7.10 5.81 -5.52
C GLU A 76 -8.40 6.57 -5.21
N ASP A 77 -8.39 7.47 -4.23
CA ASP A 77 -9.53 8.34 -3.91
C ASP A 77 -9.89 9.21 -5.14
N ARG A 78 -8.91 9.83 -5.77
CA ARG A 78 -9.15 10.64 -6.98
C ARG A 78 -9.66 9.80 -8.14
N LEU A 79 -9.12 8.60 -8.35
CA LEU A 79 -9.60 7.67 -9.37
C LEU A 79 -11.05 7.25 -9.11
N GLY A 80 -11.44 7.07 -7.85
CA GLY A 80 -12.82 6.82 -7.44
C GLY A 80 -13.76 7.96 -7.81
N ASP A 81 -13.36 9.20 -7.52
CA ASP A 81 -14.12 10.41 -7.89
C ASP A 81 -14.26 10.54 -9.39
N LEU A 82 -13.20 10.31 -10.15
CA LEU A 82 -13.21 10.34 -11.60
C LEU A 82 -14.12 9.26 -12.20
N ARG A 83 -14.16 8.07 -11.61
CA ARG A 83 -15.08 7.02 -12.04
C ARG A 83 -16.55 7.44 -11.84
N ALA A 84 -16.87 8.01 -10.69
CA ALA A 84 -18.21 8.52 -10.42
C ALA A 84 -18.59 9.65 -11.39
N ALA A 85 -17.66 10.59 -11.63
CA ALA A 85 -17.86 11.69 -12.59
C ALA A 85 -18.07 11.18 -14.01
N TYR A 86 -17.32 10.16 -14.45
CA TYR A 86 -17.46 9.56 -15.77
C TYR A 86 -18.86 8.96 -15.97
N HIS A 87 -19.39 8.27 -14.98
CA HIS A 87 -20.72 7.67 -15.06
C HIS A 87 -21.86 8.68 -14.98
N ALA A 88 -21.63 9.85 -14.42
CA ALA A 88 -22.61 10.93 -14.33
C ALA A 88 -22.55 11.90 -15.53
N GLU A 89 -21.54 11.78 -16.40
CA GLU A 89 -21.28 12.70 -17.51
C GLU A 89 -21.83 12.13 -18.83
N ASP A 90 -22.57 12.92 -19.55
CA ASP A 90 -23.14 12.56 -20.86
C ASP A 90 -22.34 13.14 -22.04
N ASP A 91 -21.55 14.20 -21.78
CA ASP A 91 -20.75 14.83 -22.83
C ASP A 91 -19.46 14.03 -23.09
N ARG A 92 -19.27 13.65 -24.35
CA ARG A 92 -18.12 12.83 -24.77
C ARG A 92 -16.76 13.50 -24.58
N ALA A 93 -16.69 14.82 -24.81
CA ALA A 93 -15.43 15.54 -24.62
C ALA A 93 -15.07 15.62 -23.15
N ALA A 94 -16.05 15.84 -22.28
CA ALA A 94 -15.86 15.81 -20.84
C ALA A 94 -15.46 14.39 -20.34
N GLN A 95 -16.11 13.35 -20.84
CA GLN A 95 -15.72 11.96 -20.54
C GLN A 95 -14.27 11.66 -20.94
N GLN A 96 -13.86 12.13 -22.12
CA GLN A 96 -12.49 11.97 -22.60
C GLN A 96 -11.47 12.65 -21.67
N ALA A 97 -11.77 13.86 -21.20
CA ALA A 97 -10.91 14.58 -20.26
C ALA A 97 -10.79 13.83 -18.91
N ILE A 98 -11.89 13.27 -18.40
CA ILE A 98 -11.90 12.46 -17.17
C ILE A 98 -10.99 11.23 -17.32
N VAL A 99 -11.11 10.50 -18.42
CA VAL A 99 -10.28 9.31 -18.67
C VAL A 99 -8.82 9.68 -18.87
N ALA A 100 -8.52 10.81 -19.50
CA ALA A 100 -7.16 11.31 -19.66
C ALA A 100 -6.51 11.61 -18.29
N GLU A 101 -7.23 12.26 -17.37
CA GLU A 101 -6.74 12.49 -16.01
C GLU A 101 -6.50 11.16 -15.26
N ALA A 102 -7.43 10.22 -15.38
CA ALA A 102 -7.28 8.90 -14.75
C ALA A 102 -6.03 8.16 -15.28
N LEU A 103 -5.78 8.24 -16.57
CA LEU A 103 -4.58 7.66 -17.19
C LEU A 103 -3.29 8.30 -16.64
N GLU A 104 -3.26 9.63 -16.51
CA GLU A 104 -2.10 10.33 -15.92
C GLU A 104 -1.83 9.87 -14.47
N ILE A 105 -2.87 9.78 -13.64
CA ILE A 105 -2.73 9.33 -12.26
C ILE A 105 -2.18 7.90 -12.21
N ASN A 106 -2.75 6.99 -13.00
CA ASN A 106 -2.29 5.62 -13.07
C ASN A 106 -0.83 5.53 -13.54
N THR A 107 -0.45 6.30 -14.55
CA THR A 107 0.93 6.34 -15.06
C THR A 107 1.93 6.81 -14.00
N ARG A 108 1.55 7.81 -13.19
CA ARG A 108 2.38 8.27 -12.06
C ARG A 108 2.54 7.18 -10.99
N LEU A 109 1.47 6.45 -10.68
CA LEU A 109 1.54 5.31 -9.76
C LEU A 109 2.45 4.20 -10.30
N GLN A 110 2.35 3.88 -11.58
CA GLN A 110 3.24 2.90 -12.22
C GLN A 110 4.71 3.34 -12.11
N ALA A 111 5.01 4.60 -12.34
CA ALA A 111 6.37 5.14 -12.21
C ALA A 111 6.90 5.02 -10.77
N ALA A 112 6.08 5.29 -9.76
CA ALA A 112 6.45 5.13 -8.35
C ALA A 112 6.74 3.67 -7.99
N VAL A 113 5.93 2.74 -8.48
CA VAL A 113 6.15 1.29 -8.30
C VAL A 113 7.42 0.84 -9.02
N GLN A 114 7.65 1.31 -10.25
CA GLN A 114 8.85 1.00 -11.02
C GLN A 114 10.12 1.47 -10.30
N ALA A 115 10.13 2.68 -9.74
CA ALA A 115 11.25 3.18 -8.96
C ALA A 115 11.54 2.31 -7.73
N LYS A 116 10.49 1.80 -7.05
CA LYS A 116 10.64 0.87 -5.92
C LYS A 116 11.23 -0.47 -6.37
N LEU A 117 10.77 -1.01 -7.49
CA LEU A 117 11.31 -2.25 -8.07
C LEU A 117 12.79 -2.11 -8.41
N GLU A 118 13.21 -0.98 -8.97
CA GLU A 118 14.61 -0.70 -9.29
C GLU A 118 15.49 -0.63 -8.04
N ARG A 119 15.01 0.00 -6.96
CA ARG A 119 15.72 0.02 -5.67
C ARG A 119 15.90 -1.40 -5.10
N LEU A 120 14.86 -2.22 -5.17
CA LEU A 120 14.92 -3.62 -4.72
C LEU A 120 15.85 -4.46 -5.62
N ALA A 121 15.83 -4.25 -6.93
CA ALA A 121 16.72 -4.92 -7.87
C ALA A 121 18.19 -4.58 -7.60
N THR A 122 18.50 -3.31 -7.32
CA THR A 122 19.86 -2.87 -6.93
C THR A 122 20.31 -3.57 -5.65
N PHE A 123 19.47 -3.60 -4.63
CA PHE A 123 19.80 -4.28 -3.37
C PHE A 123 20.00 -5.80 -3.56
N LYS A 124 19.14 -6.42 -4.39
CA LYS A 124 19.30 -7.84 -4.74
C LYS A 124 20.64 -8.10 -5.42
N ALA A 125 21.05 -7.26 -6.37
CA ALA A 125 22.33 -7.39 -7.05
C ALA A 125 23.53 -7.27 -6.09
N GLU A 126 23.45 -6.39 -5.08
CA GLU A 126 24.46 -6.30 -4.02
C GLU A 126 24.58 -7.60 -3.21
N LEU A 127 23.43 -8.23 -2.88
CA LEU A 127 23.41 -9.51 -2.18
C LEU A 127 23.99 -10.65 -3.04
N GLU A 128 23.67 -10.68 -4.32
CA GLU A 128 24.19 -11.66 -5.27
C GLU A 128 25.73 -11.55 -5.39
N ALA A 129 26.26 -10.33 -5.49
CA ALA A 129 27.71 -10.10 -5.52
C ALA A 129 28.40 -10.56 -4.22
N LYS A 130 27.77 -10.34 -3.06
CA LYS A 130 28.27 -10.86 -1.79
C LYS A 130 28.24 -12.40 -1.74
N ALA A 131 27.17 -13.00 -2.22
CA ALA A 131 27.07 -14.46 -2.28
C ALA A 131 28.16 -15.09 -3.15
N ASP A 132 28.49 -14.49 -4.28
CA ASP A 132 29.57 -14.93 -5.15
C ASP A 132 30.94 -14.87 -4.42
N ARG A 133 31.20 -13.79 -3.69
CA ARG A 133 32.43 -13.66 -2.88
C ARG A 133 32.50 -14.70 -1.76
N TYR A 134 31.39 -14.94 -1.06
CA TYR A 134 31.33 -15.97 -0.01
C TYR A 134 31.51 -17.36 -0.59
N GLY A 135 30.92 -17.65 -1.75
CA GLY A 135 31.10 -18.91 -2.47
C GLY A 135 32.56 -19.16 -2.85
N ALA A 136 33.23 -18.16 -3.40
CA ALA A 136 34.65 -18.23 -3.75
C ALA A 136 35.54 -18.45 -2.50
N SER A 137 35.26 -17.72 -1.41
CA SER A 137 35.99 -17.92 -0.13
C SER A 137 35.80 -19.31 0.45
N LEU A 138 34.56 -19.81 0.38
CA LEU A 138 34.24 -21.15 0.87
C LEU A 138 34.96 -22.24 0.06
N ALA A 139 35.02 -22.10 -1.26
CA ALA A 139 35.75 -23.01 -2.14
C ALA A 139 37.25 -23.01 -1.83
N GLY A 140 37.86 -21.83 -1.64
CA GLY A 140 39.26 -21.69 -1.25
C GLY A 140 39.60 -22.39 0.07
N LEU A 141 38.75 -22.20 1.10
CA LEU A 141 38.94 -22.86 2.41
C LEU A 141 38.80 -24.39 2.35
N ARG A 142 37.96 -24.93 1.47
CA ARG A 142 37.83 -26.37 1.22
C ARG A 142 39.08 -26.94 0.56
N ASP A 143 39.60 -26.28 -0.46
CA ASP A 143 40.79 -26.69 -1.19
C ASP A 143 42.03 -26.71 -0.26
N GLU A 144 42.20 -25.69 0.58
CA GLU A 144 43.28 -25.65 1.59
C GLU A 144 43.19 -26.79 2.58
N ARG A 145 41.99 -27.16 3.04
CA ARG A 145 41.79 -28.29 3.94
C ARG A 145 42.15 -29.62 3.30
N ASP A 146 41.73 -29.81 2.03
CA ASP A 146 42.02 -31.06 1.31
C ASP A 146 43.51 -31.20 0.97
N ALA A 147 44.22 -30.10 0.71
CA ALA A 147 45.67 -30.07 0.53
C ALA A 147 46.44 -30.36 1.81
N THR A 148 45.88 -30.12 3.01
CA THR A 148 46.54 -30.35 4.32
C THR A 148 46.37 -31.80 4.79
N VAL A 149 45.42 -32.56 4.27
CA VAL A 149 45.10 -33.95 4.64
C VAL A 149 45.83 -34.98 3.74
N GLY A 150 46.44 -34.57 2.68
CA GLY A 150 47.28 -35.36 1.78
C GLY A 150 48.71 -35.22 2.17
#